data_3241eb5e2d8a2772c8723ed3578d2d8b
#
_entry.id   3241eb5e2d8a2772c8723ed3578d2d8b
#
_cell.length_a   1.000
_cell.length_b   1.000
_cell.length_c   1.000
_cell.angle_alpha   90.00
_cell.angle_beta   90.00
_cell.angle_gamma   90.00
#
_symmetry.space_group_name_H-M   'P 1'
#
loop_
_entity.id
_entity.type
_entity.pdbx_description
1 polymer ?
#
loop_
_entity_poly.entity_id
_entity_poly.type
_entity_poly.pdbx_seq_one_letter_code
_entity_poly.pdbx_strand_id
1 'polypeptide(L)'
;MSRQLSDWLEFYMKYTQRTEPPELYHLWSGLAAISSALRRKCYCNWGALRGFVYPNMFISLVGPPGGRKGTAMKIAKSLVQTLNVPMGADSLGSTQALYKELMDAEDSYVDPQGLTKKHKSVSIWSEEFQVFLNDRDQMLIPALTDLFDCSDSWKYKTLSRKTEDISNCWLTIIGAITPSLLQSKLSSDAVGGGLISRIIFVVGQGPKQRKALQFLTEEEEEIIQKLETDLQEIANLSGAFKLSSEFLTTYVRWYEQEYDDTGIVSDKFLGYNHR
;
A
#
# COMPACT_ATOMS: atom_id res chain seq x y z
N MET A 1 6.65 14.18 -20.28
CA MET A 1 5.58 13.85 -21.28
C MET A 1 4.24 14.26 -20.65
N SER A 2 3.20 14.55 -21.42
CA SER A 2 1.88 14.85 -20.86
C SER A 2 1.12 13.54 -20.61
N ARG A 3 0.28 13.50 -19.56
CA ARG A 3 -0.64 12.37 -19.28
C ARG A 3 -1.49 12.06 -20.52
N GLN A 4 -1.67 10.78 -20.79
CA GLN A 4 -2.44 10.26 -21.94
C GLN A 4 -3.84 9.80 -21.53
N LEU A 5 -4.06 9.50 -20.25
CA LEU A 5 -5.31 9.00 -19.70
C LEU A 5 -6.00 10.08 -18.87
N SER A 6 -7.31 10.16 -18.94
CA SER A 6 -8.13 11.02 -18.09
C SER A 6 -8.07 10.58 -16.63
N ASP A 7 -8.18 9.28 -16.37
CA ASP A 7 -8.09 8.65 -15.07
C ASP A 7 -7.33 7.32 -15.18
N TRP A 8 -6.18 7.23 -14.51
CA TRP A 8 -5.32 6.05 -14.56
C TRP A 8 -6.02 4.80 -13.98
N LEU A 9 -6.72 4.97 -12.87
CA LEU A 9 -7.37 3.86 -12.18
C LEU A 9 -8.55 3.31 -12.97
N GLU A 10 -9.35 4.19 -13.58
CA GLU A 10 -10.45 3.80 -14.46
C GLU A 10 -9.95 2.96 -15.64
N PHE A 11 -8.88 3.41 -16.31
CA PHE A 11 -8.30 2.65 -17.43
C PHE A 11 -7.64 1.35 -17.01
N TYR A 12 -7.00 1.31 -15.82
CA TYR A 12 -6.50 0.08 -15.23
C TYR A 12 -7.65 -0.92 -14.95
N MET A 13 -8.76 -0.46 -14.41
CA MET A 13 -9.96 -1.29 -14.19
C MET A 13 -10.57 -1.77 -15.51
N LYS A 14 -10.60 -0.93 -16.55
CA LYS A 14 -11.03 -1.32 -17.90
C LYS A 14 -10.12 -2.41 -18.47
N TYR A 15 -8.81 -2.24 -18.41
CA TYR A 15 -7.82 -3.23 -18.84
C TYR A 15 -7.99 -4.58 -18.14
N THR A 16 -8.24 -4.58 -16.84
CA THR A 16 -8.38 -5.81 -16.05
C THR A 16 -9.78 -6.43 -16.06
N GLN A 17 -10.75 -5.79 -16.71
CA GLN A 17 -12.16 -6.19 -16.68
C GLN A 17 -12.39 -7.62 -17.18
N ARG A 18 -11.63 -8.07 -18.17
CA ARG A 18 -11.74 -9.39 -18.79
C ARG A 18 -10.99 -10.49 -18.04
N THR A 19 -10.25 -10.15 -16.97
CA THR A 19 -9.46 -11.11 -16.20
C THR A 19 -10.31 -11.86 -15.18
N GLU A 20 -9.80 -12.95 -14.61
CA GLU A 20 -10.52 -13.80 -13.66
C GLU A 20 -10.66 -13.21 -12.24
N PRO A 21 -9.70 -12.43 -11.69
CA PRO A 21 -9.78 -11.93 -10.33
C PRO A 21 -11.01 -11.06 -10.08
N PRO A 22 -11.53 -11.01 -8.84
CA PRO A 22 -12.53 -10.05 -8.42
C PRO A 22 -12.09 -8.60 -8.66
N GLU A 23 -13.03 -7.73 -9.00
CA GLU A 23 -12.76 -6.30 -9.28
C GLU A 23 -12.11 -5.59 -8.10
N LEU A 24 -12.55 -5.89 -6.88
CA LEU A 24 -11.95 -5.31 -5.67
C LEU A 24 -10.45 -5.63 -5.54
N TYR A 25 -10.02 -6.83 -5.95
CA TYR A 25 -8.59 -7.14 -5.92
C TYR A 25 -7.80 -6.30 -6.92
N HIS A 26 -8.37 -6.07 -8.12
CA HIS A 26 -7.75 -5.18 -9.09
C HIS A 26 -7.74 -3.73 -8.61
N LEU A 27 -8.86 -3.23 -8.10
CA LEU A 27 -8.95 -1.87 -7.57
C LEU A 27 -7.84 -1.58 -6.55
N TRP A 28 -7.72 -2.44 -5.53
CA TRP A 28 -6.73 -2.24 -4.48
C TRP A 28 -5.29 -2.52 -4.94
N SER A 29 -5.09 -3.41 -5.91
CA SER A 29 -3.77 -3.59 -6.55
C SER A 29 -3.39 -2.38 -7.40
N GLY A 30 -4.33 -1.77 -8.11
CA GLY A 30 -4.12 -0.51 -8.85
C GLY A 30 -3.79 0.66 -7.93
N LEU A 31 -4.51 0.79 -6.80
CA LEU A 31 -4.20 1.80 -5.77
C LEU A 31 -2.81 1.58 -5.16
N ALA A 32 -2.41 0.31 -4.92
CA ALA A 32 -1.07 -0.01 -4.46
C ALA A 32 0.00 0.36 -5.50
N ALA A 33 -0.28 0.22 -6.80
CA ALA A 33 0.63 0.65 -7.86
C ALA A 33 0.83 2.17 -7.87
N ILE A 34 -0.26 2.94 -7.76
CA ILE A 34 -0.19 4.41 -7.63
C ILE A 34 0.59 4.81 -6.36
N SER A 35 0.31 4.17 -5.23
CA SER A 35 1.03 4.38 -3.98
C SER A 35 2.54 4.14 -4.16
N SER A 36 2.91 3.02 -4.81
CA SER A 36 4.30 2.65 -5.10
C SER A 36 5.00 3.65 -6.02
N ALA A 37 4.28 4.29 -6.93
CA ALA A 37 4.81 5.34 -7.80
C ALA A 37 5.01 6.67 -7.05
N LEU A 38 4.04 7.07 -6.22
CA LEU A 38 4.08 8.33 -5.46
C LEU A 38 5.13 8.32 -4.35
N ARG A 39 5.25 7.23 -3.62
CA ARG A 39 6.19 7.08 -2.49
C ARG A 39 6.05 8.20 -1.44
N ARG A 40 7.09 8.45 -0.65
CA ARG A 40 7.13 9.55 0.32
C ARG A 40 7.18 10.95 -0.31
N LYS A 41 7.38 11.06 -1.61
CA LYS A 41 7.52 12.35 -2.30
C LYS A 41 6.24 13.19 -2.30
N CYS A 42 5.09 12.53 -2.19
CA CYS A 42 3.77 13.15 -2.18
C CYS A 42 3.11 12.99 -0.81
N TYR A 43 2.39 14.00 -0.38
CA TYR A 43 1.72 14.00 0.92
C TYR A 43 0.49 14.92 0.91
N CYS A 44 -0.43 14.69 1.86
CA CYS A 44 -1.51 15.62 2.19
C CYS A 44 -1.23 16.29 3.54
N ASN A 45 -1.49 17.57 3.65
CA ASN A 45 -1.53 18.23 4.95
C ASN A 45 -2.92 18.01 5.57
N TRP A 46 -2.95 17.25 6.66
CA TRP A 46 -4.19 16.87 7.36
C TRP A 46 -4.47 17.74 8.60
N GLY A 47 -3.88 18.92 8.66
CA GLY A 47 -4.04 19.89 9.74
C GLY A 47 -2.98 19.77 10.84
N ALA A 48 -3.03 20.69 11.78
CA ALA A 48 -1.99 20.87 12.80
C ALA A 48 -1.82 19.68 13.75
N LEU A 49 -2.89 18.91 13.99
CA LEU A 49 -2.86 17.80 14.96
C LEU A 49 -2.38 16.48 14.33
N ARG A 50 -2.70 16.24 13.06
CA ARG A 50 -2.32 14.99 12.36
C ARG A 50 -1.08 15.14 11.48
N GLY A 51 -0.68 16.37 11.17
CA GLY A 51 0.49 16.65 10.33
C GLY A 51 0.32 16.19 8.89
N PHE A 52 1.33 15.51 8.35
CA PHE A 52 1.34 15.02 6.98
C PHE A 52 0.88 13.57 6.91
N VAL A 53 0.01 13.28 5.94
CA VAL A 53 -0.44 11.92 5.59
C VAL A 53 0.17 11.57 4.24
N TYR A 54 0.81 10.42 4.19
CA TYR A 54 1.47 9.88 3.00
C TYR A 54 0.60 8.83 2.31
N PRO A 55 0.80 8.53 1.02
CA PRO A 55 -0.01 7.56 0.28
C PRO A 55 0.37 6.09 0.56
N ASN A 56 1.01 5.80 1.69
CA ASN A 56 1.35 4.43 2.08
C ASN A 56 0.12 3.66 2.55
N MET A 57 0.09 2.37 2.23
CA MET A 57 -1.02 1.49 2.57
C MET A 57 -0.49 0.10 2.93
N PHE A 58 -1.14 -0.54 3.89
CA PHE A 58 -0.99 -1.97 4.14
C PHE A 58 -2.27 -2.66 3.69
N ILE A 59 -2.19 -3.46 2.63
CA ILE A 59 -3.33 -4.08 1.96
C ILE A 59 -3.21 -5.59 2.04
N SER A 60 -4.25 -6.24 2.52
CA SER A 60 -4.35 -7.69 2.56
C SER A 60 -5.52 -8.17 1.71
N LEU A 61 -5.24 -8.82 0.58
CA LEU A 61 -6.26 -9.47 -0.24
C LEU A 61 -6.65 -10.80 0.41
N VAL A 62 -7.87 -10.88 0.91
CA VAL A 62 -8.40 -12.03 1.65
C VAL A 62 -9.38 -12.81 0.78
N GLY A 63 -9.12 -14.11 0.61
CA GLY A 63 -10.04 -14.96 -0.15
C GLY A 63 -9.58 -16.43 -0.22
N PRO A 64 -10.42 -17.33 -0.74
CA PRO A 64 -10.14 -18.76 -0.76
C PRO A 64 -8.87 -19.09 -1.58
N PRO A 65 -8.27 -20.26 -1.36
CA PRO A 65 -7.28 -20.81 -2.29
C PRO A 65 -7.83 -20.81 -3.72
N GLY A 66 -6.99 -20.49 -4.70
CA GLY A 66 -7.44 -20.36 -6.10
C GLY A 66 -8.28 -19.11 -6.40
N GLY A 67 -8.53 -18.23 -5.44
CA GLY A 67 -9.30 -16.97 -5.59
C GLY A 67 -8.63 -15.88 -6.45
N ARG A 68 -7.54 -16.21 -7.14
CA ARG A 68 -6.82 -15.33 -8.09
C ARG A 68 -6.24 -14.05 -7.48
N LYS A 69 -6.01 -14.01 -6.16
CA LYS A 69 -5.38 -12.88 -5.46
C LYS A 69 -4.02 -12.52 -6.07
N GLY A 70 -3.12 -13.49 -6.19
CA GLY A 70 -1.80 -13.30 -6.77
C GLY A 70 -1.84 -12.84 -8.24
N THR A 71 -2.82 -13.27 -9.03
CA THR A 71 -2.99 -12.82 -10.42
C THR A 71 -3.28 -11.32 -10.49
N ALA A 72 -4.19 -10.81 -9.64
CA ALA A 72 -4.49 -9.38 -9.59
C ALA A 72 -3.26 -8.56 -9.19
N MET A 73 -2.52 -9.04 -8.17
CA MET A 73 -1.29 -8.40 -7.74
C MET A 73 -0.20 -8.39 -8.82
N LYS A 74 0.00 -9.52 -9.52
CA LYS A 74 1.03 -9.64 -10.58
C LYS A 74 0.80 -8.65 -11.72
N ILE A 75 -0.45 -8.44 -12.12
CA ILE A 75 -0.80 -7.48 -13.18
C ILE A 75 -0.41 -6.05 -12.76
N ALA A 76 -0.76 -5.63 -11.56
CA ALA A 76 -0.39 -4.30 -11.07
C ALA A 76 1.13 -4.19 -10.79
N LYS A 77 1.73 -5.24 -10.22
CA LYS A 77 3.18 -5.30 -9.95
C LYS A 77 4.00 -5.15 -11.22
N SER A 78 3.58 -5.75 -12.35
CA SER A 78 4.29 -5.62 -13.63
C SER A 78 4.37 -4.16 -14.10
N LEU A 79 3.31 -3.35 -13.90
CA LEU A 79 3.34 -1.92 -14.20
C LEU A 79 4.30 -1.15 -13.28
N VAL A 80 4.34 -1.50 -11.98
CA VAL A 80 5.31 -0.89 -11.04
C VAL A 80 6.75 -1.25 -11.40
N GLN A 81 6.98 -2.45 -11.91
CA GLN A 81 8.32 -2.91 -12.33
C GLN A 81 8.88 -2.14 -13.53
N THR A 82 8.04 -1.46 -14.33
CA THR A 82 8.52 -0.54 -15.38
C THR A 82 9.10 0.75 -14.82
N LEU A 83 8.81 1.07 -13.55
CA LEU A 83 9.37 2.20 -12.84
C LEU A 83 10.72 1.83 -12.23
N ASN A 84 11.62 2.77 -12.18
CA ASN A 84 12.87 2.62 -11.42
C ASN A 84 12.65 2.97 -9.95
N VAL A 85 11.83 2.17 -9.24
CA VAL A 85 11.50 2.37 -7.82
C VAL A 85 11.92 1.17 -6.98
N PRO A 86 12.40 1.37 -5.74
CA PRO A 86 12.78 0.28 -4.86
C PRO A 86 11.59 -0.63 -4.55
N MET A 87 11.74 -1.90 -4.88
CA MET A 87 10.81 -2.95 -4.51
C MET A 87 11.50 -3.89 -3.54
N GLY A 88 10.91 -4.07 -2.37
CA GLY A 88 11.43 -5.00 -1.36
C GLY A 88 11.21 -6.45 -1.74
N ALA A 89 11.91 -7.35 -1.04
CA ALA A 89 11.76 -8.78 -1.23
C ALA A 89 10.32 -9.24 -1.00
N ASP A 90 9.88 -10.21 -1.79
CA ASP A 90 8.51 -10.77 -1.72
C ASP A 90 8.20 -11.44 -0.36
N SER A 91 9.23 -11.80 0.39
CA SER A 91 9.12 -12.37 1.73
C SER A 91 10.20 -11.78 2.64
N LEU A 92 9.78 -11.08 3.69
CA LEU A 92 10.65 -10.53 4.72
C LEU A 92 10.38 -11.25 6.04
N GLY A 93 11.23 -12.22 6.35
CA GLY A 93 11.06 -13.09 7.52
C GLY A 93 11.46 -12.47 8.86
N SER A 94 12.00 -11.25 8.89
CA SER A 94 12.45 -10.62 10.13
C SER A 94 12.50 -9.09 10.05
N THR A 95 12.42 -8.45 11.21
CA THR A 95 12.60 -7.02 11.39
C THR A 95 13.95 -6.54 10.84
N GLN A 96 15.01 -7.33 11.00
CA GLN A 96 16.35 -6.99 10.48
C GLN A 96 16.39 -6.95 8.96
N ALA A 97 15.70 -7.90 8.28
CA ALA A 97 15.60 -7.91 6.83
C ALA A 97 14.84 -6.67 6.33
N LEU A 98 13.72 -6.31 6.98
CA LEU A 98 12.95 -5.10 6.67
C LEU A 98 13.81 -3.83 6.81
N TYR A 99 14.62 -3.75 7.84
CA TYR A 99 15.53 -2.63 8.04
C TYR A 99 16.57 -2.51 6.94
N LYS A 100 17.15 -3.64 6.56
CA LYS A 100 18.12 -3.66 5.47
C LYS A 100 17.50 -3.17 4.16
N GLU A 101 16.31 -3.65 3.81
CA GLU A 101 15.58 -3.19 2.63
C GLU A 101 15.36 -1.67 2.65
N LEU A 102 14.94 -1.11 3.80
CA LEU A 102 14.76 0.35 3.93
C LEU A 102 16.08 1.11 3.83
N MET A 103 17.17 0.60 4.41
CA MET A 103 18.48 1.24 4.32
C MET A 103 19.03 1.27 2.90
N ASP A 104 18.83 0.17 2.16
CA ASP A 104 19.30 0.02 0.78
C ASP A 104 18.45 0.83 -0.22
N ALA A 105 17.24 1.25 0.17
CA ALA A 105 16.26 1.97 -0.66
C ALA A 105 16.38 3.50 -0.58
N GLU A 106 17.56 4.05 -0.30
CA GLU A 106 17.74 5.49 -0.30
C GLU A 106 17.60 6.07 -1.71
N ASP A 107 16.72 7.07 -1.84
CA ASP A 107 16.47 7.80 -3.07
C ASP A 107 16.30 9.29 -2.76
N SER A 108 16.32 10.13 -3.80
CA SER A 108 16.18 11.57 -3.65
C SER A 108 15.29 12.17 -4.74
N TYR A 109 14.67 13.27 -4.42
CA TYR A 109 13.88 14.05 -5.37
C TYR A 109 14.09 15.55 -5.11
N VAL A 110 13.77 16.37 -6.09
CA VAL A 110 13.74 17.81 -5.94
C VAL A 110 12.31 18.21 -5.64
N ASP A 111 12.11 18.91 -4.52
CA ASP A 111 10.79 19.38 -4.14
C ASP A 111 10.36 20.60 -4.99
N PRO A 112 9.09 21.03 -4.95
CA PRO A 112 8.63 22.20 -5.71
C PRO A 112 9.33 23.52 -5.38
N GLN A 113 10.08 23.58 -4.26
CA GLN A 113 10.91 24.71 -3.85
C GLN A 113 12.35 24.64 -4.37
N GLY A 114 12.69 23.57 -5.13
CA GLY A 114 14.04 23.35 -5.66
C GLY A 114 15.02 22.72 -4.68
N LEU A 115 14.57 22.24 -3.53
CA LEU A 115 15.41 21.60 -2.53
C LEU A 115 15.48 20.09 -2.75
N THR A 116 16.69 19.53 -2.71
CA THR A 116 16.89 18.07 -2.75
C THR A 116 16.47 17.46 -1.42
N LYS A 117 15.52 16.54 -1.46
CA LYS A 117 15.03 15.76 -0.33
C LYS A 117 15.41 14.31 -0.48
N LYS A 118 15.88 13.68 0.60
CA LYS A 118 16.18 12.25 0.64
C LYS A 118 15.08 11.51 1.37
N HIS A 119 14.78 10.29 0.92
CA HIS A 119 13.82 9.39 1.55
C HIS A 119 14.23 7.93 1.34
N LYS A 120 13.65 7.06 2.15
CA LYS A 120 13.81 5.60 2.07
C LYS A 120 12.43 5.00 1.89
N SER A 121 12.11 4.67 0.64
CA SER A 121 10.75 4.20 0.27
C SER A 121 10.83 2.82 -0.33
N VAL A 122 10.06 1.89 0.25
CA VAL A 122 10.00 0.50 -0.20
C VAL A 122 8.56 0.09 -0.43
N SER A 123 8.32 -0.60 -1.55
CA SER A 123 7.05 -1.27 -1.85
C SER A 123 7.23 -2.78 -1.79
N ILE A 124 6.42 -3.46 -0.98
CA ILE A 124 6.47 -4.92 -0.82
C ILE A 124 5.21 -5.53 -1.41
N TRP A 125 5.39 -6.49 -2.32
CA TRP A 125 4.34 -7.22 -3.02
C TRP A 125 4.47 -8.71 -2.74
N SER A 126 3.81 -9.19 -1.68
CA SER A 126 3.98 -10.56 -1.18
C SER A 126 2.76 -11.43 -1.48
N GLU A 127 2.97 -12.60 -2.09
CA GLU A 127 1.88 -13.58 -2.25
C GLU A 127 1.47 -14.23 -0.91
N GLU A 128 2.25 -14.05 0.15
CA GLU A 128 2.04 -14.63 1.47
C GLU A 128 2.03 -13.57 2.57
N PHE A 129 0.91 -12.84 2.71
CA PHE A 129 0.79 -11.76 3.71
C PHE A 129 1.03 -12.22 5.16
N GLN A 130 0.83 -13.53 5.45
CA GLN A 130 1.03 -14.07 6.80
C GLN A 130 2.47 -13.92 7.32
N VAL A 131 3.45 -13.69 6.46
CA VAL A 131 4.85 -13.46 6.90
C VAL A 131 4.98 -12.19 7.73
N PHE A 132 4.13 -11.19 7.53
CA PHE A 132 4.08 -9.94 8.28
C PHE A 132 3.29 -10.04 9.59
N LEU A 133 2.54 -11.13 9.76
CA LEU A 133 1.79 -11.45 10.98
C LEU A 133 2.53 -12.52 11.80
N ASN A 134 3.84 -12.67 11.59
CA ASN A 134 4.63 -13.72 12.21
C ASN A 134 4.99 -13.36 13.65
N ASP A 135 4.63 -14.23 14.57
CA ASP A 135 4.90 -14.16 16.00
C ASP A 135 6.33 -14.59 16.41
N ARG A 136 7.11 -15.15 15.47
CA ARG A 136 8.49 -15.56 15.73
C ARG A 136 9.45 -14.38 15.93
N ASP A 137 9.17 -13.25 15.32
CA ASP A 137 9.90 -11.99 15.54
C ASP A 137 8.97 -10.99 16.22
N GLN A 138 9.05 -10.94 17.55
CA GLN A 138 8.22 -10.07 18.40
C GLN A 138 8.36 -8.57 18.08
N MET A 139 9.44 -8.17 17.39
CA MET A 139 9.67 -6.79 17.03
C MET A 139 9.07 -6.41 15.68
N LEU A 140 8.65 -7.38 14.85
CA LEU A 140 8.16 -7.11 13.50
C LEU A 140 6.84 -6.33 13.51
N ILE A 141 5.87 -6.76 14.32
CA ILE A 141 4.57 -6.09 14.44
C ILE A 141 4.70 -4.65 14.94
N PRO A 142 5.42 -4.36 16.04
CA PRO A 142 5.71 -2.99 16.45
C PRO A 142 6.42 -2.17 15.38
N ALA A 143 7.43 -2.73 14.72
CA ALA A 143 8.16 -2.04 13.66
C ALA A 143 7.27 -1.65 12.47
N LEU A 144 6.41 -2.56 12.01
CA LEU A 144 5.44 -2.27 10.95
C LEU A 144 4.44 -1.18 11.38
N THR A 145 4.01 -1.23 12.64
CA THR A 145 3.10 -0.22 13.21
C THR A 145 3.72 1.17 13.19
N ASP A 146 4.97 1.29 13.62
CA ASP A 146 5.71 2.56 13.63
C ASP A 146 6.01 3.07 12.21
N LEU A 147 6.42 2.17 11.31
CA LEU A 147 6.75 2.51 9.92
C LEU A 147 5.53 2.97 9.11
N PHE A 148 4.31 2.51 9.47
CA PHE A 148 3.08 2.98 8.84
C PHE A 148 2.88 4.49 9.02
N ASP A 149 3.23 5.03 10.16
CA ASP A 149 3.04 6.45 10.49
C ASP A 149 4.07 7.37 9.78
N CYS A 150 5.01 6.82 9.02
CA CYS A 150 5.98 7.54 8.17
C CYS A 150 6.74 8.64 8.90
N SER A 151 7.18 8.40 10.13
CA SER A 151 7.95 9.36 10.94
C SER A 151 9.22 9.85 10.21
N ASP A 152 9.62 11.09 10.46
CA ASP A 152 10.81 11.68 9.84
C ASP A 152 12.11 11.05 10.32
N SER A 153 12.13 10.48 11.52
CA SER A 153 13.28 9.76 12.09
C SER A 153 12.79 8.53 12.84
N TRP A 154 13.38 7.40 12.51
CA TRP A 154 13.14 6.15 13.19
C TRP A 154 14.48 5.51 13.56
N LYS A 155 14.71 5.29 14.85
CA LYS A 155 15.99 4.85 15.37
C LYS A 155 15.93 3.39 15.77
N TYR A 156 16.79 2.59 15.13
CA TYR A 156 16.98 1.21 15.46
C TYR A 156 18.33 0.99 16.16
N LYS A 157 18.31 0.38 17.34
CA LYS A 157 19.50 0.08 18.11
C LYS A 157 19.56 -1.41 18.44
N THR A 158 20.66 -2.07 18.08
CA THR A 158 20.95 -3.44 18.52
C THR A 158 22.17 -3.44 19.44
N LEU A 159 22.29 -4.50 20.25
CA LEU A 159 23.45 -4.67 21.16
C LEU A 159 24.78 -4.76 20.40
N SER A 160 24.79 -5.23 19.16
CA SER A 160 25.99 -5.49 18.35
C SER A 160 26.30 -4.41 17.32
N ARG A 161 25.39 -3.45 17.07
CA ARG A 161 25.55 -2.39 16.08
C ARG A 161 25.34 -1.02 16.70
N LYS A 162 26.00 -0.01 16.12
CA LYS A 162 25.70 1.39 16.46
C LYS A 162 24.23 1.70 16.14
N THR A 163 23.67 2.71 16.81
CA THR A 163 22.33 3.22 16.50
C THR A 163 22.27 3.61 15.02
N GLU A 164 21.43 2.98 14.26
CA GLU A 164 21.15 3.33 12.88
C GLU A 164 19.90 4.24 12.87
N ASP A 165 20.02 5.41 12.27
CA ASP A 165 18.91 6.34 12.08
C ASP A 165 18.39 6.17 10.64
N ILE A 166 17.16 5.70 10.53
CA ILE A 166 16.48 5.56 9.26
C ILE A 166 15.53 6.75 9.14
N SER A 167 15.97 7.78 8.44
CA SER A 167 15.18 8.99 8.27
C SER A 167 14.27 8.90 7.04
N ASN A 168 13.12 9.57 7.12
CA ASN A 168 12.16 9.71 6.03
C ASN A 168 11.73 8.37 5.43
N CYS A 169 11.38 7.40 6.29
CA CYS A 169 10.88 6.10 5.88
C CYS A 169 9.49 6.20 5.25
N TRP A 170 9.25 5.33 4.30
CA TRP A 170 7.95 5.10 3.72
C TRP A 170 7.84 3.62 3.32
N LEU A 171 6.75 2.99 3.70
CA LEU A 171 6.52 1.58 3.43
C LEU A 171 5.08 1.36 2.99
N THR A 172 4.90 0.74 1.82
CA THR A 172 3.62 0.18 1.42
C THR A 172 3.73 -1.33 1.28
N ILE A 173 2.70 -2.05 1.70
CA ILE A 173 2.65 -3.50 1.63
C ILE A 173 1.33 -3.91 0.98
N ILE A 174 1.40 -4.75 -0.03
CA ILE A 174 0.23 -5.49 -0.51
C ILE A 174 0.55 -6.97 -0.51
N GLY A 175 -0.40 -7.78 -0.02
CA GLY A 175 -0.20 -9.22 0.00
C GLY A 175 -1.50 -10.00 0.04
N ALA A 176 -1.39 -11.31 -0.11
CA ALA A 176 -2.52 -12.23 -0.20
C ALA A 176 -2.55 -13.19 0.99
N ILE A 177 -3.73 -13.47 1.52
CA ILE A 177 -3.94 -14.42 2.61
C ILE A 177 -5.27 -15.16 2.43
N THR A 178 -5.36 -16.37 2.97
CA THR A 178 -6.65 -17.08 3.07
C THR A 178 -7.36 -16.76 4.38
N PRO A 179 -8.70 -16.82 4.45
CA PRO A 179 -9.44 -16.54 5.69
C PRO A 179 -8.99 -17.41 6.87
N SER A 180 -8.71 -18.69 6.64
CA SER A 180 -8.26 -19.63 7.68
C SER A 180 -6.88 -19.26 8.25
N LEU A 181 -5.94 -18.86 7.38
CA LEU A 181 -4.62 -18.40 7.81
C LEU A 181 -4.72 -17.04 8.52
N LEU A 182 -5.52 -16.12 8.02
CA LEU A 182 -5.76 -14.85 8.70
C LEU A 182 -6.27 -15.08 10.12
N GLN A 183 -7.32 -15.90 10.28
CA GLN A 183 -7.88 -16.23 11.59
C GLN A 183 -6.85 -16.87 12.53
N SER A 184 -6.01 -17.77 12.03
CA SER A 184 -4.98 -18.44 12.83
C SER A 184 -3.81 -17.52 13.23
N LYS A 185 -3.58 -16.43 12.47
CA LYS A 185 -2.48 -15.47 12.68
C LYS A 185 -2.89 -14.19 13.39
N LEU A 186 -4.19 -13.95 13.55
CA LEU A 186 -4.71 -12.85 14.37
C LEU A 186 -4.48 -13.13 15.85
N SER A 187 -3.22 -12.97 16.30
CA SER A 187 -2.89 -13.04 17.71
C SER A 187 -3.47 -11.85 18.48
N SER A 188 -3.63 -12.00 19.79
CA SER A 188 -4.01 -10.90 20.68
C SER A 188 -3.06 -9.70 20.54
N ASP A 189 -1.79 -9.95 20.29
CA ASP A 189 -0.76 -8.91 20.15
C ASP A 189 -0.89 -8.15 18.83
N ALA A 190 -1.20 -8.85 17.72
CA ALA A 190 -1.46 -8.20 16.44
C ALA A 190 -2.70 -7.30 16.49
N VAL A 191 -3.75 -7.76 17.19
CA VAL A 191 -4.99 -6.99 17.38
C VAL A 191 -4.78 -5.84 18.36
N GLY A 192 -4.17 -6.11 19.54
CA GLY A 192 -3.92 -5.11 20.60
C GLY A 192 -2.79 -4.14 20.26
N GLY A 193 -1.82 -4.55 19.44
CA GLY A 193 -0.65 -3.74 19.03
C GLY A 193 -0.93 -2.69 17.94
N GLY A 194 -2.19 -2.56 17.47
CA GLY A 194 -2.57 -1.51 16.53
C GLY A 194 -2.19 -1.76 15.07
N LEU A 195 -1.48 -2.85 14.72
CA LEU A 195 -1.15 -3.17 13.33
C LEU A 195 -2.42 -3.45 12.51
N ILE A 196 -3.36 -4.21 13.07
CA ILE A 196 -4.60 -4.60 12.40
C ILE A 196 -5.42 -3.38 11.97
N SER A 197 -5.49 -2.35 12.79
CA SER A 197 -6.20 -1.09 12.47
C SER A 197 -5.55 -0.29 11.31
N ARG A 198 -4.35 -0.67 10.89
CA ARG A 198 -3.61 -0.08 9.77
C ARG A 198 -3.70 -0.89 8.48
N ILE A 199 -4.27 -2.11 8.54
CA ILE A 199 -4.40 -3.01 7.40
C ILE A 199 -5.79 -2.87 6.77
N ILE A 200 -5.82 -2.67 5.47
CA ILE A 200 -7.03 -2.69 4.66
C ILE A 200 -7.27 -4.14 4.21
N PHE A 201 -8.30 -4.78 4.78
CA PHE A 201 -8.69 -6.13 4.39
C PHE A 201 -9.67 -6.10 3.22
N VAL A 202 -9.23 -6.58 2.08
CA VAL A 202 -10.02 -6.64 0.84
C VAL A 202 -10.52 -8.07 0.65
N VAL A 203 -11.79 -8.29 0.95
CA VAL A 203 -12.39 -9.62 0.93
C VAL A 203 -13.03 -9.91 -0.44
N GLY A 204 -12.67 -11.05 -1.04
CA GLY A 204 -13.25 -11.54 -2.29
C GLY A 204 -13.63 -13.01 -2.20
N GLN A 205 -14.74 -13.37 -2.87
CA GLN A 205 -15.32 -14.71 -2.80
C GLN A 205 -14.72 -15.71 -3.82
N GLY A 206 -13.82 -15.28 -4.68
CA GLY A 206 -13.21 -16.11 -5.73
C GLY A 206 -13.31 -15.47 -7.11
N PRO A 207 -12.91 -16.18 -8.18
CA PRO A 207 -12.87 -15.61 -9.51
C PRO A 207 -14.27 -15.22 -10.00
N LYS A 208 -14.39 -14.02 -10.59
CA LYS A 208 -15.63 -13.49 -11.14
C LYS A 208 -16.07 -14.21 -12.44
N GLN A 209 -15.12 -14.82 -13.12
CA GLN A 209 -15.33 -15.58 -14.37
C GLN A 209 -14.21 -16.60 -14.52
N ARG A 210 -14.41 -17.58 -15.41
CA ARG A 210 -13.38 -18.58 -15.75
C ARG A 210 -12.94 -18.33 -17.19
N LYS A 211 -11.61 -18.24 -17.41
CA LYS A 211 -11.01 -18.08 -18.73
C LYS A 211 -9.84 -19.04 -18.90
N ALA A 212 -9.99 -20.01 -19.79
CA ALA A 212 -8.94 -20.98 -20.07
C ALA A 212 -7.67 -20.33 -20.64
N LEU A 213 -7.87 -19.43 -21.59
CA LEU A 213 -6.79 -18.65 -22.24
C LEU A 213 -7.27 -17.20 -22.39
N GLN A 214 -6.37 -16.27 -22.15
CA GLN A 214 -6.62 -14.86 -22.33
C GLN A 214 -5.46 -14.25 -23.12
N PHE A 215 -5.75 -13.88 -24.36
CA PHE A 215 -4.84 -13.10 -25.20
C PHE A 215 -5.27 -11.62 -25.12
N LEU A 216 -4.30 -10.74 -25.14
CA LEU A 216 -4.54 -9.31 -25.21
C LEU A 216 -5.13 -8.96 -26.59
N THR A 217 -6.03 -8.00 -26.59
CA THR A 217 -6.48 -7.35 -27.82
C THR A 217 -5.57 -6.16 -28.12
N GLU A 218 -5.58 -5.67 -29.36
CA GLU A 218 -4.83 -4.46 -29.74
C GLU A 218 -5.20 -3.26 -28.85
N GLU A 219 -6.49 -3.11 -28.51
CA GLU A 219 -6.95 -2.07 -27.56
C GLU A 219 -6.36 -2.24 -26.17
N GLU A 220 -6.28 -3.46 -25.65
CA GLU A 220 -5.68 -3.75 -24.35
C GLU A 220 -4.16 -3.48 -24.34
N GLU A 221 -3.46 -3.78 -25.43
CA GLU A 221 -2.04 -3.46 -25.60
C GLU A 221 -1.79 -1.95 -25.61
N GLU A 222 -2.61 -1.18 -26.31
CA GLU A 222 -2.54 0.29 -26.28
C GLU A 222 -2.82 0.86 -24.87
N ILE A 223 -3.80 0.29 -24.16
CA ILE A 223 -4.11 0.73 -22.77
C ILE A 223 -2.92 0.47 -21.87
N ILE A 224 -2.25 -0.69 -21.96
CA ILE A 224 -1.06 -1.00 -21.14
C ILE A 224 0.04 0.06 -21.36
N GLN A 225 0.37 0.38 -22.61
CA GLN A 225 1.39 1.37 -22.94
C GLN A 225 1.08 2.75 -22.35
N LYS A 226 -0.21 3.16 -22.40
CA LYS A 226 -0.66 4.41 -21.81
C LYS A 226 -0.60 4.36 -20.27
N LEU A 227 -0.96 3.22 -19.65
CA LEU A 227 -0.87 3.01 -18.21
C LEU A 227 0.58 3.08 -17.72
N GLU A 228 1.53 2.48 -18.44
CA GLU A 228 2.96 2.54 -18.12
C GLU A 228 3.49 3.99 -18.22
N THR A 229 3.17 4.67 -19.31
CA THR A 229 3.57 6.07 -19.53
C THR A 229 3.03 6.99 -18.42
N ASP A 230 1.75 6.89 -18.13
CA ASP A 230 1.12 7.75 -17.12
C ASP A 230 1.55 7.39 -15.69
N LEU A 231 1.85 6.11 -15.41
CA LEU A 231 2.38 5.72 -14.11
C LEU A 231 3.79 6.31 -13.89
N GLN A 232 4.59 6.42 -14.97
CA GLN A 232 5.89 7.12 -14.93
C GLN A 232 5.71 8.61 -14.65
N GLU A 233 4.71 9.28 -15.24
CA GLU A 233 4.40 10.68 -14.93
C GLU A 233 3.92 10.83 -13.47
N ILE A 234 3.10 9.90 -12.97
CA ILE A 234 2.71 9.86 -11.55
C ILE A 234 3.95 9.68 -10.65
N ALA A 235 4.89 8.83 -11.05
CA ALA A 235 6.13 8.63 -10.30
C ALA A 235 7.04 9.88 -10.27
N ASN A 236 6.87 10.83 -11.17
CA ASN A 236 7.60 12.09 -11.18
C ASN A 236 6.97 13.18 -10.29
N LEU A 237 5.75 12.97 -9.80
CA LEU A 237 5.09 13.93 -8.92
C LEU A 237 5.80 14.06 -7.57
N SER A 238 5.80 15.27 -7.02
CA SER A 238 6.31 15.57 -5.67
C SER A 238 5.58 16.75 -5.06
N GLY A 239 5.54 16.80 -3.72
CA GLY A 239 4.96 17.89 -2.95
C GLY A 239 3.57 17.58 -2.38
N ALA A 240 2.89 18.63 -1.93
CA ALA A 240 1.62 18.51 -1.26
C ALA A 240 0.46 18.36 -2.26
N PHE A 241 -0.40 17.37 -2.04
CA PHE A 241 -1.72 17.32 -2.66
C PHE A 241 -2.62 18.37 -2.02
N LYS A 242 -3.30 19.13 -2.87
CA LYS A 242 -4.31 20.08 -2.42
C LYS A 242 -5.65 19.38 -2.29
N LEU A 243 -6.24 19.46 -1.10
CA LEU A 243 -7.60 19.01 -0.89
C LEU A 243 -8.57 19.99 -1.54
N SER A 244 -9.47 19.50 -2.39
CA SER A 244 -10.50 20.34 -2.99
C SER A 244 -11.53 20.77 -1.92
N SER A 245 -12.20 21.90 -2.14
CA SER A 245 -13.27 22.36 -1.25
C SER A 245 -14.44 21.36 -1.19
N GLU A 246 -14.72 20.71 -2.30
CA GLU A 246 -15.75 19.66 -2.40
C GLU A 246 -15.39 18.45 -1.53
N PHE A 247 -14.14 17.96 -1.65
CA PHE A 247 -13.65 16.88 -0.79
C PHE A 247 -13.74 17.25 0.69
N LEU A 248 -13.25 18.42 1.08
CA LEU A 248 -13.27 18.87 2.48
C LEU A 248 -14.70 18.94 3.02
N THR A 249 -15.62 19.54 2.27
CA THR A 249 -17.04 19.63 2.68
C THR A 249 -17.65 18.26 2.86
N THR A 250 -17.41 17.34 1.92
CA THR A 250 -17.96 15.97 1.97
C THR A 250 -17.33 15.17 3.12
N TYR A 251 -16.01 15.26 3.29
CA TYR A 251 -15.30 14.54 4.34
C TYR A 251 -15.70 15.01 5.74
N VAL A 252 -15.77 16.34 5.97
CA VAL A 252 -16.17 16.89 7.27
C VAL A 252 -17.59 16.47 7.61
N ARG A 253 -18.54 16.60 6.65
CA ARG A 253 -19.92 16.15 6.86
C ARG A 253 -19.99 14.67 7.23
N TRP A 254 -19.29 13.81 6.45
CA TRP A 254 -19.26 12.38 6.75
C TRP A 254 -18.67 12.10 8.13
N TYR A 255 -17.53 12.71 8.46
CA TYR A 255 -16.82 12.41 9.71
C TYR A 255 -17.54 12.92 10.96
N GLU A 256 -18.19 14.10 10.89
CA GLU A 256 -18.83 14.73 12.04
C GLU A 256 -20.31 14.36 12.20
N GLN A 257 -20.99 13.98 11.13
CA GLN A 257 -22.44 13.82 11.14
C GLN A 257 -22.91 12.40 10.74
N GLU A 258 -22.20 11.71 9.85
CA GLU A 258 -22.64 10.44 9.27
C GLU A 258 -21.81 9.25 9.79
N TYR A 259 -20.61 9.53 10.34
CA TYR A 259 -19.74 8.49 10.85
C TYR A 259 -20.34 7.85 12.11
N ASP A 260 -20.68 6.58 11.99
CA ASP A 260 -21.24 5.78 13.09
C ASP A 260 -20.28 4.66 13.46
N ASP A 261 -19.76 4.70 14.69
CA ASP A 261 -18.89 3.67 15.26
C ASP A 261 -19.64 2.61 16.07
N THR A 262 -20.99 2.70 16.14
CA THR A 262 -21.82 1.76 16.89
C THR A 262 -21.86 0.35 16.29
N GLY A 263 -21.43 0.17 15.03
CA GLY A 263 -21.32 -1.13 14.36
C GLY A 263 -20.17 -2.02 14.82
N ILE A 264 -19.39 -1.60 15.82
CA ILE A 264 -18.23 -2.35 16.31
C ILE A 264 -18.68 -3.51 17.19
N VAL A 265 -18.40 -4.72 16.73
CA VAL A 265 -18.80 -5.98 17.40
C VAL A 265 -17.97 -6.28 18.65
N SER A 266 -16.84 -5.59 18.88
CA SER A 266 -15.93 -5.87 20.01
C SER A 266 -14.98 -4.70 20.27
N ASP A 267 -14.74 -4.41 21.55
CA ASP A 267 -13.76 -3.41 22.02
C ASP A 267 -12.35 -3.58 21.42
N LYS A 268 -12.01 -4.80 20.98
CA LYS A 268 -10.73 -5.10 20.34
C LYS A 268 -10.55 -4.41 18.98
N PHE A 269 -11.63 -4.01 18.32
CA PHE A 269 -11.62 -3.37 17.00
C PHE A 269 -11.94 -1.87 17.04
N LEU A 270 -12.13 -1.29 18.24
CA LEU A 270 -12.41 0.15 18.38
C LEU A 270 -11.42 1.05 17.64
N GLY A 271 -10.13 0.71 17.67
CA GLY A 271 -9.10 1.46 16.95
C GLY A 271 -9.15 1.36 15.42
N TYR A 272 -9.94 0.43 14.86
CA TYR A 272 -10.02 0.24 13.40
C TYR A 272 -10.84 1.34 12.73
N ASN A 273 -11.88 1.82 13.37
CA ASN A 273 -12.78 2.83 12.81
C ASN A 273 -12.25 4.27 12.93
N HIS A 274 -11.23 4.52 13.76
CA HIS A 274 -10.68 5.86 13.99
C HIS A 274 -9.46 6.19 13.12
N ARG A 275 -9.14 5.35 12.13
CA ARG A 275 -8.00 5.49 11.22
C ARG A 275 -8.45 5.33 9.78
#